data_6967095d3e947b2c377798f8d30d34b1
#
_entry.id   6967095d3e947b2c377798f8d30d34b1
#
_cell.length_a   1.000
_cell.length_b   1.000
_cell.length_c   1.000
_cell.angle_alpha   90.00
_cell.angle_beta   90.00
_cell.angle_gamma   90.00
#
_symmetry.space_group_name_H-M   'P 1'
#
loop_
_entity.id
_entity.type
_entity.pdbx_description
1 polymer ?
#
loop_
_entity_poly.entity_id
_entity_poly.type
_entity_poly.pdbx_seq_one_letter_code
_entity_poly.pdbx_strand_id
1 'polypeptide(L)'
;MRLEYFEMIDAVTRFDREAGRIEALARVPMESPVFEGHFPGHPLVPGVLLVETMAQASGYLLLGRLGFRRMPFLASVTEAKLRAFVAPGALLS
;
A
#
# COMPACT_ATOMS: atom_id res chain seq x y z
N MET A 1 3.73 8.22 0.28
CA MET A 1 4.33 6.86 0.32
C MET A 1 5.85 6.97 0.48
N ARG A 2 6.40 6.18 1.35
CA ARG A 2 7.85 6.07 1.56
C ARG A 2 8.22 4.59 1.49
N LEU A 3 8.59 4.14 0.31
CA LEU A 3 8.81 2.71 0.01
C LEU A 3 9.87 2.06 0.89
N GLU A 4 10.98 2.75 1.14
CA GLU A 4 12.11 2.25 1.94
C GLU A 4 11.77 2.07 3.43
N TYR A 5 10.70 2.69 3.90
CA TYR A 5 10.21 2.55 5.27
C TYR A 5 8.90 1.76 5.36
N PHE A 6 8.41 1.23 4.25
CA PHE A 6 7.13 0.54 4.20
C PHE A 6 5.96 1.41 4.69
N GLU A 7 6.06 2.71 4.51
CA GLU A 7 4.97 3.66 4.78
C GLU A 7 4.18 3.86 3.49
N MET A 8 3.17 3.02 3.26
CA MET A 8 2.52 2.95 1.96
C MET A 8 1.34 3.90 1.81
N ILE A 9 0.63 4.19 2.88
CA ILE A 9 -0.61 4.97 2.82
C ILE A 9 -0.35 6.42 3.21
N ASP A 10 -0.73 7.36 2.34
CA ASP A 10 -0.60 8.79 2.61
C ASP A 10 -1.83 9.37 3.28
N ALA A 11 -3.02 8.92 2.88
CA ALA A 11 -4.26 9.43 3.45
C ALA A 11 -5.36 8.38 3.38
N VAL A 12 -6.18 8.32 4.41
CA VAL A 12 -7.45 7.61 4.40
C VAL A 12 -8.52 8.64 4.05
N THR A 13 -9.18 8.47 2.91
CA THR A 13 -10.16 9.43 2.40
C THR A 13 -11.59 9.06 2.79
N ARG A 14 -11.83 7.79 3.10
CA ARG A 14 -13.12 7.32 3.57
C ARG A 14 -12.94 6.12 4.48
N PHE A 15 -13.64 6.12 5.59
CA PHE A 15 -13.70 5.00 6.50
C PHE A 15 -15.15 4.77 6.91
N ASP A 16 -15.69 3.60 6.55
CA ASP A 16 -17.04 3.19 6.92
C ASP A 16 -16.94 1.90 7.72
N ARG A 17 -17.03 2.05 9.03
CA ARG A 17 -16.91 0.94 9.97
C ARG A 17 -18.02 -0.09 9.80
N GLU A 18 -19.24 0.35 9.60
CA GLU A 18 -20.41 -0.53 9.50
C GLU A 18 -20.39 -1.32 8.18
N ALA A 19 -20.11 -0.65 7.08
CA ALA A 19 -20.02 -1.29 5.78
C ALA A 19 -18.73 -2.12 5.62
N GLY A 20 -17.74 -1.94 6.49
CA GLY A 20 -16.47 -2.61 6.37
C GLY A 20 -15.69 -2.12 5.15
N ARG A 21 -15.71 -0.80 4.89
CA ARG A 21 -15.11 -0.20 3.71
C ARG A 21 -14.10 0.88 4.08
N ILE A 22 -12.98 0.86 3.38
CA ILE A 22 -11.97 1.92 3.46
C ILE A 22 -11.55 2.35 2.06
N GLU A 23 -11.31 3.64 1.91
CA GLU A 23 -10.71 4.23 0.72
C GLU A 23 -9.49 5.01 1.16
N ALA A 24 -8.39 4.85 0.42
CA ALA A 24 -7.12 5.46 0.76
C ALA A 24 -6.40 5.94 -0.48
N LEU A 25 -5.48 6.88 -0.30
CA LEU A 25 -4.63 7.39 -1.35
C LEU A 25 -3.17 7.16 -0.98
N ALA A 26 -2.38 6.85 -2.00
CA ALA A 26 -0.94 6.73 -1.87
C ALA A 26 -0.27 7.30 -3.12
N ARG A 27 0.62 8.24 -2.95
CA ARG A 27 1.42 8.77 -4.04
C ARG A 27 2.78 8.12 -4.04
N VAL A 28 3.12 7.51 -5.16
CA VAL A 28 4.44 6.92 -5.35
C VAL A 28 5.47 8.05 -5.43
N PRO A 29 6.56 8.00 -4.63
CA PRO A 29 7.58 9.03 -4.67
C PRO A 29 8.30 9.05 -6.01
N MET A 30 8.83 10.21 -6.37
CA MET A 30 9.65 10.35 -7.57
C MET A 30 11.01 9.67 -7.42
N GLU A 31 11.51 9.60 -6.20
CA GLU A 31 12.82 9.03 -5.87
C GLU A 31 12.70 8.14 -4.64
N SER A 32 13.43 7.03 -4.65
CA SER A 32 13.53 6.11 -3.51
C SER A 32 14.73 5.19 -3.71
N PRO A 33 15.44 4.82 -2.64
CA PRO A 33 16.47 3.78 -2.72
C PRO A 33 15.97 2.46 -3.34
N VAL A 34 14.69 2.15 -3.22
CA VAL A 34 14.07 0.97 -3.83
C VAL A 34 14.27 0.99 -5.35
N PHE A 35 14.16 2.14 -5.98
CA PHE A 35 14.29 2.27 -7.43
C PHE A 35 15.74 2.11 -7.93
N GLU A 36 16.72 2.26 -7.06
CA GLU A 36 18.12 2.10 -7.44
C GLU A 36 18.41 0.66 -7.90
N GLY A 37 17.74 -0.31 -7.28
CA GLY A 37 17.88 -1.72 -7.65
C GLY A 37 16.71 -2.28 -8.44
N HIS A 38 15.59 -1.56 -8.55
CA HIS A 38 14.39 -2.07 -9.17
C HIS A 38 13.73 -1.04 -10.10
N PHE A 39 14.25 -0.75 -11.28
CA PHE A 39 15.49 -1.33 -11.81
C PHE A 39 16.42 -0.17 -12.19
N PRO A 40 17.74 -0.34 -12.25
CA PRO A 40 18.64 0.74 -12.65
C PRO A 40 18.25 1.37 -13.99
N GLY A 41 18.02 2.68 -14.00
CA GLY A 41 17.57 3.43 -15.18
C GLY A 41 16.13 3.18 -15.62
N HIS A 42 15.40 2.32 -14.91
CA HIS A 42 14.00 1.99 -15.24
C HIS A 42 13.20 1.73 -13.95
N PRO A 43 12.89 2.79 -13.20
CA PRO A 43 12.27 2.65 -11.89
C PRO A 43 10.82 2.18 -11.97
N LEU A 44 10.53 1.13 -11.21
CA LEU A 44 9.18 0.57 -11.06
C LEU A 44 8.94 0.21 -9.60
N VAL A 45 7.71 0.34 -9.14
CA VAL A 45 7.34 -0.14 -7.81
C VAL A 45 7.30 -1.68 -7.83
N PRO A 46 8.05 -2.35 -6.94
CA PRO A 46 7.96 -3.80 -6.82
C PRO A 46 6.53 -4.27 -6.54
N GLY A 47 6.08 -5.31 -7.26
CA GLY A 47 4.72 -5.82 -7.11
C GLY A 47 4.39 -6.24 -5.70
N VAL A 48 5.36 -6.80 -4.98
CA VAL A 48 5.17 -7.19 -3.57
C VAL A 48 4.87 -5.99 -2.67
N LEU A 49 5.36 -4.80 -3.01
CA LEU A 49 5.07 -3.58 -2.26
C LEU A 49 3.68 -3.02 -2.61
N LEU A 50 3.16 -3.31 -3.78
CA LEU A 50 1.76 -3.01 -4.11
C LEU A 50 0.81 -3.88 -3.29
N VAL A 51 1.15 -5.15 -3.10
CA VAL A 51 0.40 -6.05 -2.21
C VAL A 51 0.46 -5.53 -0.77
N GLU A 52 1.64 -5.10 -0.30
CA GLU A 52 1.81 -4.50 1.03
C GLU A 52 0.95 -3.24 1.18
N THR A 53 0.87 -2.42 0.15
CA THR A 53 0.03 -1.21 0.16
C THR A 53 -1.44 -1.56 0.39
N MET A 54 -1.95 -2.56 -0.31
CA MET A 54 -3.32 -3.05 -0.11
C MET A 54 -3.53 -3.65 1.27
N ALA A 55 -2.53 -4.38 1.76
CA ALA A 55 -2.57 -4.96 3.10
C ALA A 55 -2.61 -3.88 4.18
N GLN A 56 -1.84 -2.81 4.03
CA GLN A 56 -1.85 -1.70 4.98
C GLN A 56 -3.21 -0.97 4.98
N ALA A 57 -3.79 -0.72 3.82
CA ALA A 57 -5.12 -0.12 3.73
C ALA A 57 -6.16 -1.00 4.44
N SER A 58 -6.14 -2.30 4.18
CA SER A 58 -7.00 -3.25 4.87
C SER A 58 -6.73 -3.30 6.37
N GLY A 59 -5.48 -3.19 6.75
CA GLY A 59 -5.05 -3.14 8.16
C GLY A 59 -5.63 -1.93 8.89
N TYR A 60 -5.68 -0.77 8.27
CA TYR A 60 -6.31 0.41 8.85
C TYR A 60 -7.81 0.18 9.11
N LEU A 61 -8.49 -0.49 8.18
CA LEU A 61 -9.90 -0.83 8.38
C LEU A 61 -10.09 -1.74 9.59
N LEU A 62 -9.27 -2.78 9.71
CA LEU A 62 -9.31 -3.70 10.84
C LEU A 62 -8.96 -3.01 12.16
N LEU A 63 -7.92 -2.18 12.17
CA LEU A 63 -7.54 -1.39 13.35
C LEU A 63 -8.69 -0.49 13.81
N GLY A 64 -9.33 0.22 12.88
CA GLY A 64 -10.46 1.08 13.20
C GLY A 64 -11.65 0.29 13.75
N ARG A 65 -11.95 -0.89 13.20
CA ARG A 65 -13.03 -1.75 13.69
C ARG A 65 -12.75 -2.35 15.06
N LEU A 66 -11.48 -2.63 15.34
CA LEU A 66 -11.04 -3.21 16.62
C LEU A 66 -10.71 -2.15 17.68
N GLY A 67 -10.90 -0.85 17.38
CA GLY A 67 -10.58 0.23 18.27
C GLY A 67 -9.10 0.35 18.60
N PHE A 68 -8.24 -0.03 17.66
CA PHE A 68 -6.77 -0.02 17.78
C PHE A 68 -6.22 -0.88 18.93
N ARG A 69 -6.97 -1.90 19.33
CA ARG A 69 -6.59 -2.79 20.45
C ARG A 69 -5.76 -3.98 20.02
N ARG A 70 -5.74 -4.30 18.74
CA ARG A 70 -5.03 -5.45 18.18
C ARG A 70 -4.27 -5.05 16.93
N MET A 71 -3.13 -5.69 16.71
CA MET A 71 -2.33 -5.52 15.50
C MET A 71 -2.70 -6.60 14.49
N PRO A 72 -3.19 -6.24 13.29
CA PRO A 72 -3.42 -7.20 12.23
C PRO A 72 -2.12 -7.58 11.53
N PHE A 73 -2.02 -8.84 11.11
CA PHE A 73 -0.91 -9.35 10.32
C PHE A 73 -1.42 -9.98 9.04
N LEU A 74 -0.70 -9.75 7.93
CA LEU A 74 -0.95 -10.45 6.70
C LEU A 74 -0.45 -11.89 6.85
N ALA A 75 -1.37 -12.85 6.91
CA ALA A 75 -1.04 -14.26 7.11
C ALA A 75 -0.82 -15.00 5.79
N SER A 76 -1.60 -14.69 4.76
CA SER A 76 -1.49 -15.35 3.48
C SER A 76 -2.07 -14.49 2.35
N VAL A 77 -1.57 -14.75 1.16
CA VAL A 77 -2.14 -14.22 -0.09
C VAL A 77 -2.41 -15.41 -0.99
N THR A 78 -3.69 -15.68 -1.25
CA THR A 78 -4.08 -16.84 -2.06
C THR A 78 -3.88 -16.59 -3.54
N GLU A 79 -4.22 -15.39 -4.00
CA GLU A 79 -4.07 -14.99 -5.39
C GLU A 79 -3.86 -13.49 -5.48
N ALA A 80 -2.83 -13.07 -6.23
CA ALA A 80 -2.62 -11.68 -6.55
C ALA A 80 -2.31 -11.54 -8.04
N LYS A 81 -3.01 -10.63 -8.72
CA LYS A 81 -2.80 -10.34 -10.14
C LYS A 81 -2.39 -8.88 -10.29
N LEU A 82 -1.17 -8.66 -10.76
CA LEU A 82 -0.61 -7.34 -10.99
C LEU A 82 -0.55 -7.12 -12.50
N ARG A 83 -1.45 -6.28 -13.00
CA ARG A 83 -1.71 -6.17 -14.46
C ARG A 83 -1.06 -4.96 -15.11
N ALA A 84 -0.49 -4.07 -14.33
CA ALA A 84 0.15 -2.87 -14.84
C ALA A 84 1.40 -2.55 -14.02
N PHE A 85 2.38 -1.96 -14.67
CA PHE A 85 3.54 -1.41 -13.98
C PHE A 85 3.16 -0.09 -13.30
N VAL A 86 3.73 0.15 -12.13
CA VAL A 86 3.55 1.40 -11.38
C VAL A 86 4.89 2.13 -11.33
N ALA A 87 4.89 3.33 -11.87
CA ALA A 87 6.08 4.15 -11.98
C ALA A 87 6.12 5.26 -10.92
N PRO A 88 7.29 5.88 -10.68
CA PRO A 88 7.40 7.04 -9.80
C PRO A 88 6.38 8.13 -10.16
N GLY A 89 5.82 8.77 -9.15
CA GLY A 89 4.84 9.85 -9.32
C GLY A 89 3.39 9.39 -9.50
N ALA A 90 3.14 8.09 -9.65
CA ALA A 90 1.77 7.57 -9.79
C ALA A 90 0.94 7.84 -8.53
N LEU A 91 -0.35 8.10 -8.71
CA LEU A 91 -1.31 8.18 -7.61
C LEU A 91 -2.11 6.89 -7.57
N LEU A 92 -2.02 6.18 -6.45
CA LEU A 92 -2.77 4.96 -6.20
C LEU A 92 -4.00 5.27 -5.36
N SER A 93 -5.08 4.65 -5.73
CA SER A 93 -6.36 4.87 -5.06
C SER A 93 -7.06 3.54 -4.83
#